data_7d8e0bce40a935a42166e0727100ab47
#
_entry.id   7d8e0bce40a935a42166e0727100ab47
#
_cell.length_a   1.000
_cell.length_b   1.000
_cell.length_c   1.000
_cell.angle_alpha   90.00
_cell.angle_beta   90.00
_cell.angle_gamma   90.00
#
_symmetry.space_group_name_H-M   'P 1'
#
loop_
_entity.id
_entity.type
_entity.pdbx_description
1 polymer ?
#
loop_
_entity_poly.entity_id
_entity_poly.type
_entity_poly.pdbx_seq_one_letter_code
_entity_poly.pdbx_strand_id
1 'polypeptide(L)'
;FVSPLASFGPTFYKYYLTDTVEIDGERCADLSFVPFNAESFGFTGHLYVTLDSTYFVRRVRLNVPKHINLNYVDFMQIEQDFRRTDDGTRLILKNDITVEFRLHAKSKGTYARRICLYRNQSFRAPDDPFVFRENNPVMETEEARRRSDDYWQQQRAQQGDSTSDATRQTSVERMMAQLRRVPVFYWTEKVASALIGGYVQPMEKNSPVEFGPVNTFISGNVLEGARYRFGGTTTTALSNRFFIDGYAAYGAGDRKLKGDI
;
A
#
# COMPACT_ATOMS: atom_id res chain seq x y z
N PHE A 1 5.93 -14.76 2.55
CA PHE A 1 7.32 -14.33 2.82
C PHE A 1 7.61 -14.38 4.32
N VAL A 2 8.80 -14.85 4.68
CA VAL A 2 9.29 -14.89 6.06
C VAL A 2 10.13 -13.63 6.32
N SER A 3 9.88 -12.98 7.47
CA SER A 3 10.70 -11.83 7.88
C SER A 3 12.06 -12.31 8.43
N PRO A 4 13.18 -11.69 8.04
CA PRO A 4 14.49 -11.98 8.64
C PRO A 4 14.57 -11.57 10.11
N LEU A 5 13.63 -10.75 10.59
CA LEU A 5 13.53 -10.35 12.01
C LEU A 5 12.60 -11.25 12.84
N ALA A 6 12.02 -12.31 12.23
CA ALA A 6 11.22 -13.28 12.96
C ALA A 6 12.11 -14.08 13.94
N SER A 7 11.53 -14.55 15.03
CA SER A 7 12.25 -15.35 16.04
C SER A 7 12.89 -16.61 15.45
N PHE A 8 12.29 -17.20 14.42
CA PHE A 8 12.82 -18.33 13.67
C PHE A 8 13.64 -17.91 12.43
N GLY A 9 13.90 -16.61 12.23
CA GLY A 9 14.71 -16.09 11.13
C GLY A 9 16.06 -16.84 10.96
N PRO A 10 16.82 -17.09 12.02
CA PRO A 10 18.09 -17.81 11.93
C PRO A 10 18.00 -19.25 11.41
N THR A 11 16.83 -19.88 11.46
CA THR A 11 16.62 -21.21 10.88
C THR A 11 16.23 -21.14 9.40
N PHE A 12 15.82 -19.98 8.93
CA PHE A 12 15.36 -19.76 7.56
C PHE A 12 16.39 -19.05 6.70
N TYR A 13 17.22 -18.16 7.30
CA TYR A 13 18.19 -17.33 6.63
C TYR A 13 19.63 -17.59 7.07
N LYS A 14 20.57 -17.44 6.12
CA LYS A 14 22.01 -17.28 6.39
C LYS A 14 22.31 -15.79 6.48
N TYR A 15 23.11 -15.40 7.46
CA TYR A 15 23.55 -14.03 7.69
C TYR A 15 25.07 -13.94 7.53
N TYR A 16 25.50 -12.88 6.84
CA TYR A 16 26.92 -12.62 6.59
C TYR A 16 27.24 -11.19 6.99
N LEU A 17 28.25 -11.01 7.82
CA LEU A 17 28.77 -9.68 8.11
C LEU A 17 29.52 -9.19 6.86
N THR A 18 29.05 -8.12 6.25
CA THR A 18 29.62 -7.57 5.01
C THR A 18 30.42 -6.32 5.24
N ASP A 19 29.96 -5.42 6.13
CA ASP A 19 30.61 -4.13 6.37
C ASP A 19 30.23 -3.56 7.72
N THR A 20 30.82 -2.41 8.06
CA THR A 20 30.41 -1.54 9.16
C THR A 20 30.13 -0.16 8.61
N VAL A 21 28.92 0.32 8.81
CA VAL A 21 28.43 1.61 8.29
C VAL A 21 27.97 2.51 9.42
N GLU A 22 27.88 3.80 9.16
CA GLU A 22 27.30 4.77 10.08
C GLU A 22 25.91 5.19 9.58
N ILE A 23 24.91 5.12 10.44
CA ILE A 23 23.52 5.54 10.17
C ILE A 23 23.10 6.51 11.27
N ASP A 24 22.83 7.76 10.90
CA ASP A 24 22.41 8.83 11.82
C ASP A 24 23.35 8.98 13.04
N GLY A 25 24.69 8.85 12.85
CA GLY A 25 25.70 8.94 13.90
C GLY A 25 25.90 7.66 14.73
N GLU A 26 25.18 6.59 14.42
CA GLU A 26 25.33 5.28 15.08
C GLU A 26 26.11 4.30 14.19
N ARG A 27 27.15 3.69 14.75
CA ARG A 27 27.89 2.63 14.04
C ARG A 27 27.08 1.34 14.01
N CYS A 28 26.86 0.81 12.83
CA CYS A 28 26.07 -0.40 12.58
C CYS A 28 26.87 -1.44 11.82
N ALA A 29 26.75 -2.69 12.20
CA ALA A 29 27.14 -3.82 11.37
C ALA A 29 26.13 -3.98 10.22
N ASP A 30 26.62 -4.09 8.99
CA ASP A 30 25.82 -4.47 7.83
C ASP A 30 25.83 -5.99 7.70
N LEU A 31 24.69 -6.62 7.97
CA LEU A 31 24.48 -8.06 7.84
C LEU A 31 23.66 -8.33 6.58
N SER A 32 24.31 -8.81 5.54
CA SER A 32 23.61 -9.37 4.39
C SER A 32 22.94 -10.68 4.75
N PHE A 33 21.73 -10.92 4.26
CA PHE A 33 21.01 -12.18 4.50
C PHE A 33 20.41 -12.75 3.22
N VAL A 34 20.36 -14.07 3.15
CA VAL A 34 19.75 -14.83 2.06
C VAL A 34 19.06 -16.07 2.64
N PRO A 35 17.96 -16.56 2.06
CA PRO A 35 17.34 -17.82 2.46
C PRO A 35 18.30 -19.01 2.33
N PHE A 36 18.18 -20.01 3.19
CA PHE A 36 18.91 -21.27 3.04
C PHE A 36 18.56 -21.98 1.75
N ASN A 37 17.28 -21.96 1.38
CA ASN A 37 16.79 -22.48 0.11
C ASN A 37 16.40 -21.30 -0.79
N ALA A 38 17.09 -21.16 -1.93
CA ALA A 38 16.85 -20.09 -2.88
C ALA A 38 15.44 -20.12 -3.49
N GLU A 39 14.81 -21.28 -3.59
CA GLU A 39 13.45 -21.46 -4.13
C GLU A 39 12.35 -21.10 -3.11
N SER A 40 12.71 -20.83 -1.86
CA SER A 40 11.73 -20.45 -0.83
C SER A 40 11.28 -19.00 -1.01
N PHE A 41 10.04 -18.71 -0.60
CA PHE A 41 9.48 -17.34 -0.57
C PHE A 41 10.11 -16.52 0.56
N GLY A 42 11.42 -16.27 0.43
CA GLY A 42 12.20 -15.45 1.35
C GLY A 42 12.66 -14.15 0.70
N PHE A 43 12.99 -13.17 1.53
CA PHE A 43 13.67 -11.96 1.09
C PHE A 43 15.18 -12.20 1.01
N THR A 44 15.86 -11.41 0.22
CA THR A 44 17.30 -11.13 0.36
C THR A 44 17.48 -9.68 0.78
N GLY A 45 18.63 -9.33 1.35
CA GLY A 45 18.85 -7.92 1.70
C GLY A 45 19.86 -7.72 2.82
N HIS A 46 19.65 -6.65 3.58
CA HIS A 46 20.58 -6.18 4.60
C HIS A 46 19.87 -5.82 5.88
N LEU A 47 20.47 -6.19 7.01
CA LEU A 47 20.11 -5.74 8.34
C LEU A 47 21.24 -4.87 8.87
N TYR A 48 20.91 -3.68 9.33
CA TYR A 48 21.85 -2.76 9.96
C TYR A 48 21.62 -2.79 11.45
N VAL A 49 22.58 -3.36 12.17
CA VAL A 49 22.49 -3.64 13.62
C VAL A 49 23.51 -2.79 14.35
N THR A 50 23.09 -2.02 15.35
CA THR A 50 24.00 -1.17 16.14
C THR A 50 25.10 -2.00 16.81
N LEU A 51 26.32 -1.46 16.82
CA LEU A 51 27.49 -2.08 17.45
C LEU A 51 27.63 -1.67 18.93
N ASP A 52 26.52 -1.31 19.55
CA ASP A 52 26.44 -1.13 20.99
C ASP A 52 26.05 -2.45 21.69
N SER A 53 25.97 -2.43 23.01
CA SER A 53 25.58 -3.62 23.80
C SER A 53 24.13 -4.06 23.58
N THR A 54 23.32 -3.29 22.84
CA THR A 54 21.89 -3.55 22.63
C THR A 54 21.61 -4.30 21.35
N TYR A 55 22.53 -4.29 20.37
CA TYR A 55 22.36 -4.92 19.06
C TYR A 55 21.02 -4.58 18.41
N PHE A 56 20.67 -3.28 18.44
CA PHE A 56 19.40 -2.81 17.93
C PHE A 56 19.39 -2.79 16.40
N VAL A 57 18.32 -3.28 15.78
CA VAL A 57 18.13 -3.20 14.33
C VAL A 57 17.69 -1.78 13.97
N ARG A 58 18.61 -1.00 13.39
CA ARG A 58 18.39 0.41 13.01
C ARG A 58 17.68 0.53 11.67
N ARG A 59 18.02 -0.33 10.72
CA ARG A 59 17.45 -0.37 9.38
C ARG A 59 17.35 -1.80 8.87
N VAL A 60 16.34 -2.06 8.07
CA VAL A 60 16.22 -3.29 7.30
C VAL A 60 15.94 -2.95 5.84
N ARG A 61 16.64 -3.59 4.93
CA ARG A 61 16.39 -3.52 3.50
C ARG A 61 16.07 -4.91 2.99
N LEU A 62 14.86 -5.07 2.46
CA LEU A 62 14.32 -6.33 1.96
C LEU A 62 14.17 -6.22 0.45
N ASN A 63 14.70 -7.18 -0.28
CA ASN A 63 14.50 -7.30 -1.72
C ASN A 63 13.82 -8.63 -2.02
N VAL A 64 12.88 -8.63 -2.93
CA VAL A 64 12.32 -9.86 -3.49
C VAL A 64 13.25 -10.35 -4.58
N PRO A 65 13.80 -11.58 -4.47
CA PRO A 65 14.66 -12.14 -5.50
C PRO A 65 13.93 -12.29 -6.84
N LYS A 66 14.62 -12.00 -7.94
CA LYS A 66 14.03 -12.02 -9.30
C LYS A 66 13.51 -13.38 -9.76
N HIS A 67 14.04 -14.47 -9.21
CA HIS A 67 13.58 -15.82 -9.53
C HIS A 67 12.26 -16.19 -8.88
N ILE A 68 11.84 -15.44 -7.85
CA ILE A 68 10.53 -15.60 -7.25
C ILE A 68 9.51 -14.90 -8.15
N ASN A 69 8.67 -15.69 -8.80
CA ASN A 69 7.63 -15.15 -9.67
C ASN A 69 6.50 -14.54 -8.85
N LEU A 70 6.55 -13.21 -8.70
CA LEU A 70 5.38 -12.42 -8.30
C LEU A 70 4.74 -11.91 -9.60
N ASN A 71 3.55 -12.39 -9.90
CA ASN A 71 2.83 -11.99 -11.11
C ASN A 71 2.85 -10.47 -11.31
N TYR A 72 3.36 -10.05 -12.48
CA TYR A 72 3.47 -8.63 -12.87
C TYR A 72 4.46 -7.78 -12.07
N VAL A 73 5.21 -8.31 -11.12
CA VAL A 73 6.22 -7.58 -10.33
C VAL A 73 7.62 -7.97 -10.78
N ASP A 74 8.34 -7.04 -11.37
CA ASP A 74 9.72 -7.24 -11.81
C ASP A 74 10.75 -6.94 -10.72
N PHE A 75 10.41 -6.00 -9.85
CA PHE A 75 11.27 -5.56 -8.76
C PHE A 75 10.43 -5.12 -7.57
N MET A 76 10.83 -5.52 -6.37
CA MET A 76 10.25 -5.03 -5.13
C MET A 76 11.32 -4.88 -4.07
N GLN A 77 11.39 -3.71 -3.47
CA GLN A 77 12.26 -3.39 -2.36
C GLN A 77 11.46 -2.73 -1.24
N ILE A 78 11.73 -3.12 -0.01
CA ILE A 78 11.18 -2.51 1.19
C ILE A 78 12.36 -2.08 2.06
N GLU A 79 12.37 -0.81 2.46
CA GLU A 79 13.32 -0.28 3.43
C GLU A 79 12.56 0.25 4.64
N GLN A 80 12.97 -0.18 5.81
CA GLN A 80 12.35 0.24 7.07
C GLN A 80 13.42 0.75 8.02
N ASP A 81 13.22 1.97 8.53
CA ASP A 81 14.03 2.58 9.56
C ASP A 81 13.32 2.50 10.91
N PHE A 82 14.08 2.20 11.95
CA PHE A 82 13.58 2.07 13.30
C PHE A 82 14.32 3.00 14.25
N ARG A 83 13.66 3.38 15.34
CA ARG A 83 14.31 3.96 16.51
C ARG A 83 14.00 3.13 17.74
N ARG A 84 14.88 3.20 18.69
CA ARG A 84 14.66 2.64 20.02
C ARG A 84 14.13 3.74 20.94
N THR A 85 13.15 3.43 21.75
CA THR A 85 12.70 4.25 22.85
C THR A 85 13.53 3.99 24.11
N ASP A 86 13.40 4.84 25.13
CA ASP A 86 14.17 4.72 26.39
C ASP A 86 13.90 3.39 27.12
N ASP A 87 12.69 2.85 26.96
CA ASP A 87 12.29 1.54 27.50
C ASP A 87 12.75 0.34 26.64
N GLY A 88 13.50 0.59 25.55
CA GLY A 88 14.02 -0.44 24.65
C GLY A 88 13.06 -0.88 23.55
N THR A 89 11.84 -0.35 23.48
CA THR A 89 10.87 -0.70 22.44
C THR A 89 11.33 -0.21 21.07
N ARG A 90 11.15 -1.04 20.05
CA ARG A 90 11.44 -0.70 18.66
C ARG A 90 10.23 -0.05 18.01
N LEU A 91 10.39 1.18 17.54
CA LEU A 91 9.39 1.91 16.77
C LEU A 91 9.85 2.11 15.34
N ILE A 92 8.92 1.93 14.40
CA ILE A 92 9.17 2.25 13.00
C ILE A 92 9.13 3.77 12.79
N LEU A 93 10.13 4.32 12.10
CA LEU A 93 10.21 5.74 11.71
C LEU A 93 9.79 5.96 10.27
N LYS A 94 10.27 5.06 9.39
CA LYS A 94 10.06 5.15 7.96
C LYS A 94 9.78 3.76 7.40
N ASN A 95 8.85 3.69 6.47
CA ASN A 95 8.63 2.52 5.63
C ASN A 95 8.56 3.00 4.18
N ASP A 96 9.52 2.55 3.37
CA ASP A 96 9.72 2.94 1.98
C ASP A 96 9.60 1.69 1.11
N ILE A 97 8.54 1.61 0.33
CA ILE A 97 8.24 0.48 -0.54
C ILE A 97 8.35 0.95 -1.98
N THR A 98 9.20 0.28 -2.73
CA THR A 98 9.39 0.50 -4.16
C THR A 98 9.01 -0.75 -4.91
N VAL A 99 8.17 -0.62 -5.93
CA VAL A 99 7.71 -1.73 -6.78
C VAL A 99 7.78 -1.32 -8.23
N GLU A 100 8.29 -2.18 -9.09
CA GLU A 100 8.20 -2.08 -10.52
C GLU A 100 7.22 -3.13 -11.05
N PHE A 101 6.17 -2.68 -11.70
CA PHE A 101 5.16 -3.52 -12.31
C PHE A 101 5.37 -3.61 -13.82
N ARG A 102 5.25 -4.80 -14.37
CA ARG A 102 5.27 -5.03 -15.81
C ARG A 102 4.17 -6.00 -16.22
N LEU A 103 3.18 -5.50 -16.94
CA LEU A 103 2.04 -6.30 -17.40
C LEU A 103 2.39 -7.27 -18.53
N HIS A 104 3.39 -6.93 -19.33
CA HIS A 104 3.83 -7.73 -20.46
C HIS A 104 5.33 -7.59 -20.65
N ALA A 105 6.03 -8.67 -21.02
CA ALA A 105 7.50 -8.70 -21.14
C ALA A 105 8.08 -7.61 -22.06
N LYS A 106 7.32 -7.13 -23.04
CA LYS A 106 7.71 -6.06 -24.00
C LYS A 106 7.20 -4.67 -23.58
N SER A 107 6.41 -4.55 -22.51
CA SER A 107 5.92 -3.24 -22.04
C SER A 107 7.00 -2.51 -21.24
N LYS A 108 6.91 -1.18 -21.24
CA LYS A 108 7.67 -0.38 -20.27
C LYS A 108 7.09 -0.63 -18.88
N GLY A 109 7.94 -0.91 -17.89
CA GLY A 109 7.52 -1.10 -16.51
C GLY A 109 6.93 0.19 -15.93
N THR A 110 5.99 0.04 -15.01
CA THR A 110 5.44 1.14 -14.20
C THR A 110 6.09 1.09 -12.83
N TYR A 111 6.70 2.18 -12.43
CA TYR A 111 7.36 2.33 -11.15
C TYR A 111 6.42 3.00 -10.15
N ALA A 112 6.23 2.36 -8.99
CA ALA A 112 5.49 2.90 -7.88
C ALA A 112 6.37 2.91 -6.62
N ARG A 113 6.33 4.02 -5.86
CA ARG A 113 7.01 4.15 -4.58
C ARG A 113 6.05 4.72 -3.55
N ARG A 114 6.01 4.12 -2.36
CA ARG A 114 5.24 4.58 -1.23
C ARG A 114 6.16 4.81 -0.03
N ILE A 115 6.21 6.05 0.45
CA ILE A 115 6.95 6.42 1.65
C ILE A 115 5.95 6.74 2.75
N CYS A 116 6.05 6.02 3.87
CA CYS A 116 5.30 6.30 5.09
C CYS A 116 6.26 6.77 6.16
N LEU A 117 6.04 7.95 6.71
CA LEU A 117 6.78 8.50 7.84
C LEU A 117 5.89 8.48 9.09
N TYR A 118 6.40 7.91 10.16
CA TYR A 118 5.72 7.77 11.43
C TYR A 118 6.28 8.78 12.42
N ARG A 119 5.44 9.71 12.86
CA ARG A 119 5.80 10.81 13.76
C ARG A 119 4.87 10.83 14.96
N ASN A 120 5.31 11.46 16.05
CA ASN A 120 4.49 11.68 17.23
C ASN A 120 3.84 10.41 17.78
N GLN A 121 4.58 9.30 17.75
CA GLN A 121 4.12 8.03 18.28
C GLN A 121 3.95 8.14 19.80
N SER A 122 2.82 7.66 20.31
CA SER A 122 2.48 7.67 21.72
C SER A 122 1.99 6.29 22.15
N PHE A 123 2.37 5.85 23.34
CA PHE A 123 1.87 4.64 23.99
C PHE A 123 0.63 4.89 24.85
N ARG A 124 0.16 6.15 24.88
CA ARG A 124 -1.08 6.49 25.59
C ARG A 124 -2.26 5.79 24.90
N ALA A 125 -3.13 5.16 25.70
CA ALA A 125 -4.37 4.63 25.18
C ALA A 125 -5.19 5.77 24.53
N PRO A 126 -5.89 5.52 23.42
CA PRO A 126 -6.76 6.52 22.81
C PRO A 126 -7.86 6.92 23.79
N ASP A 127 -8.24 8.19 23.77
CA ASP A 127 -9.27 8.74 24.65
C ASP A 127 -10.66 8.12 24.35
N ASP A 128 -10.88 7.65 23.13
CA ASP A 128 -12.09 6.91 22.75
C ASP A 128 -11.81 5.40 22.62
N PRO A 129 -12.28 4.57 23.57
CA PRO A 129 -12.08 3.13 23.52
C PRO A 129 -12.86 2.46 22.37
N PHE A 130 -13.82 3.13 21.74
CA PHE A 130 -14.55 2.60 20.58
C PHE A 130 -13.70 2.51 19.32
N VAL A 131 -12.59 3.26 19.22
CA VAL A 131 -11.66 3.23 18.09
C VAL A 131 -11.20 1.81 17.74
N PHE A 132 -11.10 0.91 18.73
CA PHE A 132 -10.70 -0.48 18.52
C PHE A 132 -11.86 -1.50 18.43
N ARG A 133 -13.12 -1.02 18.56
CA ARG A 133 -14.30 -1.90 18.55
C ARG A 133 -15.01 -1.93 17.19
N GLU A 134 -14.66 -1.05 16.29
CA GLU A 134 -15.25 -1.05 14.97
C GLU A 134 -14.67 -2.20 14.13
N ASN A 135 -15.56 -2.96 13.47
CA ASN A 135 -15.18 -4.05 12.57
C ASN A 135 -14.53 -3.55 11.27
N ASN A 136 -14.46 -2.24 11.07
CA ASN A 136 -13.87 -1.65 9.88
C ASN A 136 -12.35 -1.49 10.06
N PRO A 137 -11.51 -2.14 9.25
CA PRO A 137 -10.05 -2.08 9.38
C PRO A 137 -9.47 -0.70 9.04
N VAL A 138 -10.26 0.17 8.41
CA VAL A 138 -9.87 1.53 8.05
C VAL A 138 -10.94 2.50 8.53
N MET A 139 -10.56 3.41 9.41
CA MET A 139 -11.42 4.49 9.91
C MET A 139 -10.91 5.83 9.41
N GLU A 140 -11.78 6.59 8.76
CA GLU A 140 -11.52 7.99 8.43
C GLU A 140 -12.25 8.90 9.42
N THR A 141 -11.50 9.78 10.08
CA THR A 141 -12.11 10.82 10.90
C THR A 141 -12.74 11.89 10.02
N GLU A 142 -13.80 12.54 10.50
CA GLU A 142 -14.42 13.66 9.79
C GLU A 142 -13.42 14.79 9.49
N GLU A 143 -12.46 15.02 10.38
CA GLU A 143 -11.39 16.01 10.18
C GLU A 143 -10.49 15.62 9.00
N ALA A 144 -10.16 14.35 8.84
CA ALA A 144 -9.34 13.87 7.72
C ALA A 144 -10.00 14.15 6.37
N ARG A 145 -11.34 14.02 6.30
CA ARG A 145 -12.10 14.30 5.08
C ARG A 145 -12.19 15.78 4.73
N ARG A 146 -12.19 16.66 5.75
CA ARG A 146 -12.29 18.11 5.59
C ARG A 146 -10.96 18.79 5.28
N ARG A 147 -9.85 18.07 5.36
CA ARG A 147 -8.52 18.62 5.10
C ARG A 147 -8.38 19.06 3.65
N SER A 148 -7.94 20.33 3.49
CA SER A 148 -7.73 20.92 2.17
C SER A 148 -6.49 20.37 1.47
N ASP A 149 -6.40 20.58 0.17
CA ASP A 149 -5.20 20.22 -0.59
C ASP A 149 -3.96 20.99 -0.10
N ASP A 150 -4.13 22.22 0.41
CA ASP A 150 -3.05 23.01 1.02
C ASP A 150 -2.49 22.35 2.28
N TYR A 151 -3.35 21.75 3.12
CA TYR A 151 -2.90 20.98 4.27
C TYR A 151 -1.97 19.83 3.84
N TRP A 152 -2.36 19.09 2.81
CA TRP A 152 -1.57 17.98 2.31
C TRP A 152 -0.27 18.43 1.65
N GLN A 153 -0.27 19.58 0.97
CA GLN A 153 0.95 20.17 0.43
C GLN A 153 1.92 20.59 1.54
N GLN A 154 1.43 21.23 2.60
CA GLN A 154 2.24 21.59 3.77
C GLN A 154 2.83 20.36 4.46
N GLN A 155 2.04 19.28 4.63
CA GLN A 155 2.55 18.04 5.22
C GLN A 155 3.64 17.41 4.35
N ARG A 156 3.49 17.41 3.04
CA ARG A 156 4.53 16.94 2.11
C ARG A 156 5.80 17.79 2.18
N ALA A 157 5.66 19.11 2.23
CA ALA A 157 6.80 20.02 2.36
C ALA A 157 7.57 19.82 3.67
N GLN A 158 6.89 19.52 4.78
CA GLN A 158 7.51 19.22 6.08
C GLN A 158 8.24 17.87 6.11
N GLN A 159 8.00 17.00 5.15
CA GLN A 159 8.65 15.68 5.08
C GLN A 159 10.14 15.77 4.70
N GLY A 160 10.64 16.96 4.29
CA GLY A 160 12.08 17.18 4.09
C GLY A 160 12.70 16.31 3.00
N ASP A 161 11.89 15.72 2.14
CA ASP A 161 12.42 14.98 1.02
C ASP A 161 13.14 15.94 0.08
N SER A 162 14.37 15.57 -0.19
CA SER A 162 15.31 16.28 -1.05
C SER A 162 14.60 16.97 -2.22
N THR A 163 14.92 18.21 -2.42
CA THR A 163 14.40 19.17 -3.41
C THR A 163 14.15 18.58 -4.82
N SER A 164 14.81 17.50 -5.17
CA SER A 164 14.66 16.80 -6.44
C SER A 164 13.35 15.99 -6.56
N ASP A 165 12.91 15.31 -5.50
CA ASP A 165 11.70 14.50 -5.54
C ASP A 165 10.44 15.36 -5.43
N ALA A 166 10.46 16.40 -4.60
CA ALA A 166 9.36 17.38 -4.51
C ALA A 166 9.16 18.13 -5.84
N THR A 167 10.24 18.54 -6.51
CA THR A 167 10.17 19.23 -7.82
C THR A 167 9.67 18.28 -8.91
N ARG A 168 10.08 17.01 -8.89
CA ARG A 168 9.64 16.00 -9.84
C ARG A 168 8.16 15.65 -9.65
N GLN A 169 7.72 15.52 -8.41
CA GLN A 169 6.32 15.27 -8.06
C GLN A 169 5.41 16.43 -8.51
N THR A 170 5.81 17.67 -8.26
CA THR A 170 5.07 18.86 -8.71
C THR A 170 5.00 18.95 -10.23
N SER A 171 6.06 18.53 -10.95
CA SER A 171 6.06 18.48 -12.41
C SER A 171 5.13 17.41 -12.95
N VAL A 172 5.11 16.21 -12.34
CA VAL A 172 4.19 15.13 -12.70
C VAL A 172 2.74 15.53 -12.42
N GLU A 173 2.46 16.14 -11.27
CA GLU A 173 1.12 16.61 -10.91
C GLU A 173 0.62 17.68 -11.90
N ARG A 174 1.47 18.64 -12.31
CA ARG A 174 1.11 19.64 -13.33
C ARG A 174 0.86 19.00 -14.69
N MET A 175 1.72 18.08 -15.10
CA MET A 175 1.53 17.31 -16.34
C MET A 175 0.23 16.52 -16.32
N MET A 176 -0.07 15.82 -15.25
CA MET A 176 -1.32 15.07 -15.09
C MET A 176 -2.54 15.99 -15.08
N ALA A 177 -2.45 17.16 -14.42
CA ALA A 177 -3.52 18.16 -14.44
C ALA A 177 -3.78 18.72 -15.86
N GLN A 178 -2.73 18.85 -16.68
CA GLN A 178 -2.88 19.23 -18.08
C GLN A 178 -3.48 18.11 -18.93
N LEU A 179 -3.02 16.88 -18.74
CA LEU A 179 -3.55 15.70 -19.44
C LEU A 179 -5.03 15.43 -19.13
N ARG A 180 -5.46 15.65 -17.88
CA ARG A 180 -6.87 15.53 -17.48
C ARG A 180 -7.81 16.51 -18.15
N ARG A 181 -7.30 17.60 -18.74
CA ARG A 181 -8.10 18.51 -19.58
C ARG A 181 -8.48 17.92 -20.93
N VAL A 182 -7.80 16.83 -21.35
CA VAL A 182 -8.13 16.09 -22.57
C VAL A 182 -9.18 15.06 -22.22
N PRO A 183 -10.40 15.14 -22.80
CA PRO A 183 -11.53 14.26 -22.43
C PRO A 183 -11.19 12.77 -22.55
N VAL A 184 -10.47 12.36 -23.58
CA VAL A 184 -10.05 10.96 -23.79
C VAL A 184 -9.17 10.48 -22.65
N PHE A 185 -8.21 11.30 -22.21
CA PHE A 185 -7.31 10.94 -21.09
C PHE A 185 -8.08 10.85 -19.77
N TYR A 186 -8.96 11.81 -19.52
CA TYR A 186 -9.82 11.79 -18.32
C TYR A 186 -10.64 10.51 -18.23
N TRP A 187 -11.30 10.11 -19.31
CA TRP A 187 -12.12 8.89 -19.32
C TRP A 187 -11.27 7.61 -19.21
N THR A 188 -10.10 7.55 -19.88
CA THR A 188 -9.20 6.39 -19.75
C THR A 188 -8.64 6.26 -18.34
N GLU A 189 -8.31 7.35 -17.67
CA GLU A 189 -7.89 7.35 -16.26
C GLU A 189 -9.02 6.85 -15.36
N LYS A 190 -10.25 7.33 -15.54
CA LYS A 190 -11.42 6.90 -14.76
C LYS A 190 -11.74 5.40 -14.96
N VAL A 191 -11.69 4.94 -16.20
CA VAL A 191 -11.90 3.52 -16.50
C VAL A 191 -10.78 2.65 -15.92
N ALA A 192 -9.53 3.04 -16.08
CA ALA A 192 -8.40 2.32 -15.51
C ALA A 192 -8.45 2.29 -13.98
N SER A 193 -8.78 3.42 -13.35
CA SER A 193 -8.96 3.50 -11.90
C SER A 193 -10.10 2.60 -11.41
N ALA A 194 -11.22 2.57 -12.13
CA ALA A 194 -12.35 1.70 -11.82
C ALA A 194 -12.00 0.21 -11.96
N LEU A 195 -11.24 -0.15 -12.99
CA LEU A 195 -10.81 -1.54 -13.21
C LEU A 195 -9.78 -1.99 -12.17
N ILE A 196 -8.88 -1.10 -11.75
CA ILE A 196 -7.84 -1.40 -10.74
C ILE A 196 -8.42 -1.34 -9.32
N GLY A 197 -9.20 -0.31 -9.02
CA GLY A 197 -9.82 -0.10 -7.70
C GLY A 197 -11.04 -0.97 -7.45
N GLY A 198 -11.64 -1.50 -8.51
CA GLY A 198 -12.82 -2.36 -8.44
C GLY A 198 -14.13 -1.59 -8.19
N TYR A 199 -14.09 -0.32 -7.84
CA TYR A 199 -15.27 0.49 -7.52
C TYR A 199 -15.28 1.83 -8.24
N VAL A 200 -16.47 2.32 -8.56
CA VAL A 200 -16.71 3.64 -9.15
C VAL A 200 -17.46 4.49 -8.16
N GLN A 201 -16.88 5.64 -7.83
CA GLN A 201 -17.53 6.66 -7.02
C GLN A 201 -18.20 7.70 -7.92
N PRO A 202 -19.50 7.98 -7.75
CA PRO A 202 -20.19 9.01 -8.54
C PRO A 202 -19.69 10.43 -8.24
N MET A 203 -19.16 10.65 -7.04
CA MET A 203 -18.58 11.93 -6.64
C MET A 203 -17.08 11.79 -6.44
N GLU A 204 -16.29 12.79 -6.84
CA GLU A 204 -14.83 12.77 -6.68
C GLU A 204 -14.37 12.87 -5.22
N LYS A 205 -15.15 13.53 -4.39
CA LYS A 205 -14.89 13.66 -2.94
C LYS A 205 -16.15 13.32 -2.16
N ASN A 206 -15.99 12.53 -1.08
CA ASN A 206 -17.07 12.19 -0.15
C ASN A 206 -18.30 11.52 -0.81
N SER A 207 -18.06 10.59 -1.73
CA SER A 207 -19.16 9.84 -2.31
C SER A 207 -19.87 9.01 -1.24
N PRO A 208 -21.19 9.17 -1.04
CA PRO A 208 -21.93 8.39 -0.05
C PRO A 208 -22.12 6.92 -0.46
N VAL A 209 -21.94 6.62 -1.74
CA VAL A 209 -22.06 5.28 -2.31
C VAL A 209 -20.92 5.00 -3.30
N GLU A 210 -20.57 3.75 -3.42
CA GLU A 210 -19.63 3.22 -4.40
C GLU A 210 -20.30 2.10 -5.19
N PHE A 211 -20.13 2.09 -6.51
CA PHE A 211 -20.66 1.03 -7.39
C PHE A 211 -19.55 0.06 -7.75
N GLY A 212 -19.81 -1.23 -7.56
CA GLY A 212 -18.82 -2.28 -7.82
C GLY A 212 -19.22 -3.63 -7.24
N PRO A 213 -18.29 -4.59 -7.27
CA PRO A 213 -17.02 -4.58 -8.00
C PRO A 213 -17.21 -4.55 -9.52
N VAL A 214 -16.53 -3.63 -10.20
CA VAL A 214 -16.69 -3.39 -11.65
C VAL A 214 -16.35 -4.62 -12.49
N ASN A 215 -15.38 -5.42 -12.08
CA ASN A 215 -14.99 -6.66 -12.74
C ASN A 215 -16.09 -7.74 -12.71
N THR A 216 -17.13 -7.56 -11.90
CA THR A 216 -18.29 -8.47 -11.82
C THR A 216 -19.50 -7.96 -12.60
N PHE A 217 -19.45 -6.76 -13.16
CA PHE A 217 -20.59 -6.18 -13.89
C PHE A 217 -20.98 -7.01 -15.10
N ILE A 218 -19.98 -7.61 -15.75
CA ILE A 218 -20.21 -8.54 -16.85
C ILE A 218 -19.38 -9.79 -16.55
N SER A 219 -20.03 -10.91 -16.44
CA SER A 219 -19.42 -12.21 -16.22
C SER A 219 -20.17 -13.28 -17.04
N GLY A 220 -19.64 -14.49 -17.09
CA GLY A 220 -20.31 -15.58 -17.79
C GLY A 220 -20.04 -16.92 -17.13
N ASN A 221 -21.06 -17.77 -17.11
CA ASN A 221 -20.91 -19.15 -16.69
C ASN A 221 -21.85 -20.06 -17.54
N VAL A 222 -21.67 -21.36 -17.44
CA VAL A 222 -22.37 -22.34 -18.26
C VAL A 222 -23.90 -22.34 -18.01
N LEU A 223 -24.33 -21.98 -16.79
CA LEU A 223 -25.75 -22.01 -16.40
C LEU A 223 -26.50 -20.73 -16.77
N GLU A 224 -25.86 -19.59 -16.52
CA GLU A 224 -26.49 -18.27 -16.68
C GLU A 224 -26.17 -17.64 -18.04
N GLY A 225 -25.22 -18.22 -18.80
CA GLY A 225 -24.69 -17.59 -20.00
C GLY A 225 -23.98 -16.28 -19.65
N ALA A 226 -24.30 -15.20 -20.37
CA ALA A 226 -23.86 -13.86 -19.98
C ALA A 226 -24.65 -13.39 -18.74
N ARG A 227 -23.95 -12.94 -17.73
CA ARG A 227 -24.51 -12.40 -16.49
C ARG A 227 -24.16 -10.92 -16.38
N TYR A 228 -25.16 -10.11 -16.19
CA TYR A 228 -25.03 -8.68 -15.91
C TYR A 228 -25.33 -8.44 -14.44
N ARG A 229 -24.39 -7.88 -13.71
CA ARG A 229 -24.53 -7.56 -12.29
C ARG A 229 -24.33 -6.07 -12.08
N PHE A 230 -25.19 -5.46 -11.30
CA PHE A 230 -25.03 -4.11 -10.81
C PHE A 230 -25.13 -4.13 -9.29
N GLY A 231 -24.09 -3.70 -8.61
CA GLY A 231 -24.02 -3.69 -7.17
C GLY A 231 -23.28 -2.46 -6.65
N GLY A 232 -23.38 -2.25 -5.37
CA GLY A 232 -22.70 -1.15 -4.70
C GLY A 232 -22.78 -1.26 -3.19
N THR A 233 -22.01 -0.43 -2.54
CA THR A 233 -21.96 -0.32 -1.08
C THR A 233 -22.03 1.13 -0.66
N THR A 234 -22.57 1.37 0.52
CA THR A 234 -22.49 2.69 1.16
C THR A 234 -21.12 2.90 1.75
N THR A 235 -20.66 4.14 1.74
CA THR A 235 -19.35 4.51 2.29
C THR A 235 -19.47 5.16 3.65
N THR A 236 -18.34 5.37 4.29
CA THR A 236 -18.22 6.15 5.52
C THR A 236 -18.70 7.60 5.36
N ALA A 237 -18.82 8.11 4.10
CA ALA A 237 -19.40 9.42 3.82
C ALA A 237 -20.90 9.48 4.12
N LEU A 238 -21.61 8.34 4.04
CA LEU A 238 -23.01 8.24 4.41
C LEU A 238 -23.18 8.00 5.91
N SER A 239 -22.47 7.00 6.46
CA SER A 239 -22.55 6.63 7.86
C SER A 239 -21.27 5.94 8.31
N ASN A 240 -20.83 6.23 9.54
CA ASN A 240 -19.72 5.51 10.18
C ASN A 240 -20.17 4.24 10.91
N ARG A 241 -21.49 4.01 11.04
CA ARG A 241 -22.05 2.93 11.84
C ARG A 241 -22.79 1.89 11.04
N PHE A 242 -23.38 2.29 9.92
CA PHE A 242 -24.19 1.41 9.09
C PHE A 242 -23.64 1.39 7.67
N PHE A 243 -23.37 0.19 7.20
CA PHE A 243 -22.95 -0.07 5.84
C PHE A 243 -23.97 -1.00 5.20
N ILE A 244 -24.44 -0.62 4.04
CA ILE A 244 -25.37 -1.42 3.23
C ILE A 244 -24.63 -1.81 1.96
N ASP A 245 -24.51 -3.11 1.74
CA ASP A 245 -23.99 -3.69 0.51
C ASP A 245 -25.11 -4.43 -0.17
N GLY A 246 -25.21 -4.31 -1.50
CA GLY A 246 -26.26 -5.01 -2.23
C GLY A 246 -25.98 -5.06 -3.72
N TYR A 247 -26.64 -6.01 -4.39
CA TYR A 247 -26.58 -6.11 -5.84
C TYR A 247 -27.84 -6.69 -6.46
N ALA A 248 -28.05 -6.37 -7.74
CA ALA A 248 -28.98 -7.05 -8.63
C ALA A 248 -28.22 -7.64 -9.81
N ALA A 249 -28.57 -8.85 -10.22
CA ALA A 249 -27.95 -9.53 -11.35
C ALA A 249 -29.01 -10.21 -12.23
N TYR A 250 -28.76 -10.21 -13.54
CA TYR A 250 -29.61 -10.88 -14.54
C TYR A 250 -28.75 -11.84 -15.35
N GLY A 251 -29.17 -13.10 -15.41
CA GLY A 251 -28.60 -14.12 -16.28
C GLY A 251 -29.32 -14.21 -17.60
N ALA A 252 -28.61 -14.04 -18.71
CA ALA A 252 -29.21 -14.09 -20.04
C ALA A 252 -29.64 -15.53 -20.47
N GLY A 253 -28.91 -16.55 -19.96
CA GLY A 253 -29.20 -17.96 -20.24
C GLY A 253 -30.40 -18.49 -19.46
N ASP A 254 -30.42 -18.27 -18.15
CA ASP A 254 -31.52 -18.73 -17.27
C ASP A 254 -32.66 -17.73 -17.13
N ARG A 255 -32.52 -16.51 -17.67
CA ARG A 255 -33.49 -15.41 -17.65
C ARG A 255 -34.02 -15.08 -16.27
N LYS A 256 -33.18 -15.22 -15.23
CA LYS A 256 -33.58 -14.97 -13.85
C LYS A 256 -32.88 -13.71 -13.30
N LEU A 257 -33.68 -12.94 -12.55
CA LEU A 257 -33.18 -11.87 -11.72
C LEU A 257 -32.76 -12.43 -10.37
N LYS A 258 -31.59 -12.06 -9.89
CA LYS A 258 -31.00 -12.46 -8.62
C LYS A 258 -30.50 -11.21 -7.90
N GLY A 259 -30.50 -11.22 -6.58
CA GLY A 259 -30.01 -10.08 -5.81
C GLY A 259 -29.82 -10.45 -4.36
N ASP A 260 -29.07 -9.58 -3.66
CA ASP A 260 -28.82 -9.67 -2.24
C ASP A 260 -28.62 -8.26 -1.66
N ILE A 261 -28.93 -8.11 -0.36
CA ILE A 261 -28.77 -6.85 0.39
C ILE A 261 -28.23 -7.20 1.79
#